data_fcdb95c49a81a79bef76253f8b17a171
#
_entry.id   fcdb95c49a81a79bef76253f8b17a171
#
_cell.length_a   1.000
_cell.length_b   1.000
_cell.length_c   1.000
_cell.angle_alpha   90.00
_cell.angle_beta   90.00
_cell.angle_gamma   90.00
#
_symmetry.space_group_name_H-M   'P 1'
#
loop_
_entity.id
_entity.type
_entity.pdbx_description
1 polymer ?
#
loop_
_entity_poly.entity_id
_entity_poly.type
_entity_poly.pdbx_seq_one_letter_code
_entity_poly.pdbx_strand_id
1 'polypeptide(L)'
;MGGSIGVESATGKGTRFEVVLEFPIDAEADYAQQVQALPEEAEETSPLCGMKFLCAEDKAINAEILEMLLEAKGASCTICSNGQEIVDAFASVKPGEYDMILMDVQMPVMDGLEATRRIRSGENPLGRVIPILAMTANAFLEDMQKSREAGMDEHLSKPVDIAALEQTVKRFRVTPPPKMNSGQARFRRGSAQTM
;
A
#
# COMPACT_ATOMS: atom_id res chain seq x y z
N MET A 1 1.56 2.89 -31.98
CA MET A 1 1.12 1.51 -32.18
C MET A 1 -0.03 1.52 -33.17
N GLY A 2 0.05 0.79 -34.28
CA GLY A 2 -1.05 0.59 -35.20
C GLY A 2 -1.92 -0.58 -34.74
N GLY A 3 -3.18 -0.58 -35.14
CA GLY A 3 -4.09 -1.67 -34.82
C GLY A 3 -5.54 -1.30 -35.09
N SER A 4 -6.44 -2.26 -34.96
CA SER A 4 -7.89 -2.05 -35.09
C SER A 4 -8.66 -2.75 -33.99
N ILE A 5 -9.83 -2.22 -33.67
CA ILE A 5 -10.81 -2.84 -32.79
C ILE A 5 -12.14 -2.95 -33.51
N GLY A 6 -12.70 -4.14 -33.53
CA GLY A 6 -14.00 -4.45 -34.08
C GLY A 6 -14.96 -4.91 -32.98
N VAL A 7 -16.25 -4.65 -33.17
CA VAL A 7 -17.29 -5.16 -32.29
C VAL A 7 -18.47 -5.68 -33.13
N GLU A 8 -18.92 -6.89 -32.81
CA GLU A 8 -20.12 -7.50 -33.34
C GLU A 8 -21.04 -7.85 -32.16
N SER A 9 -22.27 -7.37 -32.23
CA SER A 9 -23.25 -7.64 -31.18
C SER A 9 -24.64 -7.90 -31.77
N ALA A 10 -25.31 -8.91 -31.25
CA ALA A 10 -26.70 -9.22 -31.62
C ALA A 10 -27.50 -9.60 -30.37
N THR A 11 -28.72 -9.07 -30.29
CA THR A 11 -29.63 -9.36 -29.17
C THR A 11 -29.87 -10.85 -29.02
N GLY A 12 -29.60 -11.40 -27.85
CA GLY A 12 -29.73 -12.82 -27.52
C GLY A 12 -28.57 -13.71 -28.01
N LYS A 13 -27.59 -13.16 -28.73
CA LYS A 13 -26.41 -13.90 -29.23
C LYS A 13 -25.09 -13.47 -28.57
N GLY A 14 -25.13 -12.41 -27.75
CA GLY A 14 -23.93 -11.87 -27.07
C GLY A 14 -23.18 -10.85 -27.91
N THR A 15 -21.97 -10.51 -27.44
CA THR A 15 -21.08 -9.52 -28.07
C THR A 15 -19.69 -10.13 -28.25
N ARG A 16 -19.12 -9.92 -29.42
CA ARG A 16 -17.73 -10.30 -29.77
C ARG A 16 -16.92 -9.02 -29.95
N PHE A 17 -15.81 -8.92 -29.26
CA PHE A 17 -14.77 -7.92 -29.49
C PHE A 17 -13.59 -8.59 -30.18
N GLU A 18 -13.07 -7.95 -31.23
CA GLU A 18 -11.86 -8.35 -31.91
C GLU A 18 -10.87 -7.20 -31.86
N VAL A 19 -9.68 -7.46 -31.31
CA VAL A 19 -8.59 -6.48 -31.20
C VAL A 19 -7.40 -7.02 -31.98
N VAL A 20 -6.95 -6.27 -33.00
CA VAL A 20 -5.76 -6.59 -33.78
C VAL A 20 -4.70 -5.54 -33.42
N LEU A 21 -3.53 -5.99 -33.00
CA LEU A 21 -2.38 -5.13 -32.67
C LEU A 21 -1.21 -5.55 -33.57
N GLU A 22 -0.59 -4.55 -34.19
CA GLU A 22 0.61 -4.76 -35.01
C GLU A 22 1.83 -4.39 -34.19
N PHE A 23 2.73 -5.35 -34.00
CA PHE A 23 4.03 -5.13 -33.35
C PHE A 23 5.13 -5.29 -34.40
N PRO A 24 6.09 -4.37 -34.52
CA PRO A 24 7.28 -4.60 -35.31
C PRO A 24 8.04 -5.79 -34.68
N ILE A 25 8.36 -6.77 -35.52
CA ILE A 25 9.25 -7.87 -35.15
C ILE A 25 10.65 -7.42 -35.54
N ASP A 26 11.48 -7.04 -34.56
CA ASP A 26 12.91 -6.84 -34.79
C ASP A 26 13.56 -8.21 -35.00
N ALA A 27 13.74 -8.58 -36.28
CA ALA A 27 14.29 -9.89 -36.66
C ALA A 27 15.80 -10.04 -36.33
N GLU A 28 16.46 -8.97 -35.90
CA GLU A 28 17.91 -8.92 -35.63
C GLU A 28 18.26 -8.39 -34.21
N ALA A 29 17.28 -8.30 -33.30
CA ALA A 29 17.61 -8.06 -31.91
C ALA A 29 18.31 -9.31 -31.34
N ASP A 30 19.64 -9.25 -31.33
CA ASP A 30 20.48 -10.27 -30.74
C ASP A 30 20.21 -10.32 -29.23
N TYR A 31 19.24 -11.16 -28.85
CA TYR A 31 18.85 -11.39 -27.44
C TYR A 31 20.03 -11.75 -26.55
N ALA A 32 21.13 -12.24 -27.16
CA ALA A 32 22.36 -12.57 -26.45
C ALA A 32 23.17 -11.34 -26.01
N GLN A 33 22.97 -10.16 -26.65
CA GLN A 33 23.71 -8.95 -26.26
C GLN A 33 22.95 -8.07 -25.25
N GLN A 34 21.63 -8.18 -25.19
CA GLN A 34 20.84 -7.45 -24.17
C GLN A 34 20.94 -8.07 -22.76
N VAL A 35 21.26 -9.36 -22.67
CA VAL A 35 21.47 -10.03 -21.38
C VAL A 35 22.85 -9.71 -20.75
N GLN A 36 23.82 -9.21 -21.57
CA GLN A 36 25.17 -8.91 -21.09
C GLN A 36 25.42 -7.43 -20.74
N ALA A 37 24.43 -6.55 -20.89
CA ALA A 37 24.55 -5.13 -20.62
C ALA A 37 23.57 -4.61 -19.57
N LEU A 38 23.07 -5.47 -18.69
CA LEU A 38 22.65 -4.98 -17.39
C LEU A 38 23.95 -4.69 -16.62
N PRO A 39 24.24 -3.44 -16.23
CA PRO A 39 25.29 -3.22 -15.25
C PRO A 39 24.98 -4.15 -14.09
N GLU A 40 25.96 -4.86 -13.55
CA GLU A 40 25.95 -5.32 -12.17
C GLU A 40 25.81 -4.05 -11.31
N GLU A 41 24.59 -3.47 -11.29
CA GLU A 41 24.21 -2.56 -10.23
C GLU A 41 24.42 -3.40 -8.98
N ALA A 42 25.41 -3.01 -8.20
CA ALA A 42 25.60 -3.52 -6.84
C ALA A 42 24.19 -3.73 -6.29
N GLU A 43 23.89 -4.96 -5.84
CA GLU A 43 22.55 -5.33 -5.33
C GLU A 43 22.15 -4.31 -4.26
N GLU A 44 21.59 -3.17 -4.69
CA GLU A 44 20.91 -2.28 -3.77
C GLU A 44 19.73 -3.08 -3.25
N THR A 45 19.92 -3.64 -2.08
CA THR A 45 18.87 -4.36 -1.36
C THR A 45 17.61 -3.52 -1.44
N SER A 46 16.52 -4.08 -1.94
CA SER A 46 15.25 -3.37 -2.06
C SER A 46 14.95 -2.59 -0.78
N PRO A 47 14.47 -1.34 -0.85
CA PRO A 47 14.08 -0.58 0.34
C PRO A 47 12.96 -1.27 1.14
N LEU A 48 12.29 -2.26 0.54
CA LEU A 48 11.28 -3.07 1.21
C LEU A 48 11.89 -4.23 2.02
N CYS A 49 13.15 -4.58 1.78
CA CYS A 49 13.80 -5.71 2.43
C CYS A 49 13.74 -5.59 3.96
N GLY A 50 13.24 -6.66 4.60
CA GLY A 50 13.04 -6.73 6.04
C GLY A 50 11.87 -5.94 6.60
N MET A 51 11.10 -5.23 5.75
CA MET A 51 9.90 -4.53 6.19
C MET A 51 8.73 -5.50 6.45
N LYS A 52 7.86 -5.08 7.37
CA LYS A 52 6.66 -5.80 7.76
C LYS A 52 5.43 -4.94 7.50
N PHE A 53 4.56 -5.42 6.66
CA PHE A 53 3.34 -4.73 6.27
C PHE A 53 2.11 -5.35 6.94
N LEU A 54 1.19 -4.52 7.40
CA LEU A 54 -0.17 -4.94 7.72
C LEU A 54 -1.07 -4.50 6.58
N CYS A 55 -1.73 -5.43 5.89
CA CYS A 55 -2.46 -5.16 4.67
C CYS A 55 -3.94 -5.46 4.85
N ALA A 56 -4.81 -4.67 4.22
CA ALA A 56 -6.23 -4.96 4.08
C ALA A 56 -6.60 -5.03 2.60
N GLU A 57 -7.12 -6.18 2.16
CA GLU A 57 -7.56 -6.46 0.79
C GLU A 57 -8.64 -7.53 0.82
N ASP A 58 -9.83 -7.24 0.26
CA ASP A 58 -11.00 -8.11 0.31
C ASP A 58 -10.99 -9.23 -0.74
N LYS A 59 -10.23 -9.05 -1.81
CA LYS A 59 -10.15 -10.02 -2.91
C LYS A 59 -8.95 -10.94 -2.74
N ALA A 60 -9.21 -12.21 -2.49
CA ALA A 60 -8.17 -13.22 -2.23
C ALA A 60 -7.05 -13.22 -3.31
N ILE A 61 -7.42 -13.09 -4.60
CA ILE A 61 -6.43 -13.07 -5.68
C ILE A 61 -5.52 -11.83 -5.61
N ASN A 62 -6.06 -10.67 -5.25
CA ASN A 62 -5.26 -9.46 -5.10
C ASN A 62 -4.35 -9.54 -3.87
N ALA A 63 -4.86 -10.11 -2.77
CA ALA A 63 -4.11 -10.37 -1.55
C ALA A 63 -2.91 -11.29 -1.81
N GLU A 64 -3.12 -12.40 -2.53
CA GLU A 64 -2.07 -13.34 -2.91
C GLU A 64 -1.01 -12.67 -3.81
N ILE A 65 -1.43 -11.90 -4.80
CA ILE A 65 -0.51 -11.14 -5.66
C ILE A 65 0.30 -10.13 -4.83
N LEU A 66 -0.33 -9.39 -3.92
CA LEU A 66 0.34 -8.43 -3.07
C LEU A 66 1.38 -9.10 -2.16
N GLU A 67 1.03 -10.22 -1.55
CA GLU A 67 1.94 -11.03 -0.72
C GLU A 67 3.15 -11.48 -1.52
N MET A 68 2.95 -12.11 -2.68
CA MET A 68 4.03 -12.55 -3.58
C MET A 68 4.96 -11.40 -4.00
N LEU A 69 4.39 -10.22 -4.31
CA LEU A 69 5.16 -9.04 -4.71
C LEU A 69 6.03 -8.51 -3.57
N LEU A 70 5.51 -8.49 -2.34
CA LEU A 70 6.25 -8.04 -1.16
C LEU A 70 7.35 -9.04 -0.79
N GLU A 71 7.03 -10.34 -0.77
CA GLU A 71 7.99 -11.41 -0.49
C GLU A 71 9.15 -11.44 -1.50
N ALA A 72 8.87 -11.24 -2.79
CA ALA A 72 9.89 -11.15 -3.83
C ALA A 72 10.90 -10.00 -3.60
N LYS A 73 10.54 -9.00 -2.78
CA LYS A 73 11.39 -7.87 -2.38
C LYS A 73 11.98 -8.03 -0.97
N GLY A 74 11.79 -9.21 -0.36
CA GLY A 74 12.30 -9.51 0.98
C GLY A 74 11.50 -8.87 2.11
N ALA A 75 10.28 -8.41 1.85
CA ALA A 75 9.33 -7.95 2.85
C ALA A 75 8.41 -9.08 3.31
N SER A 76 7.71 -8.88 4.40
CA SER A 76 6.63 -9.76 4.87
C SER A 76 5.34 -8.98 5.07
N CYS A 77 4.18 -9.64 4.97
CA CYS A 77 2.91 -9.01 5.25
C CYS A 77 1.97 -9.94 6.03
N THR A 78 1.01 -9.30 6.70
CA THR A 78 -0.17 -9.94 7.28
C THR A 78 -1.38 -9.37 6.57
N ILE A 79 -2.22 -10.24 6.00
CA ILE A 79 -3.41 -9.83 5.25
C ILE A 79 -4.65 -9.93 6.13
N CYS A 80 -5.46 -8.87 6.11
CA CYS A 80 -6.82 -8.81 6.66
C CYS A 80 -7.81 -8.67 5.49
N SER A 81 -8.96 -9.32 5.56
CA SER A 81 -9.92 -9.40 4.46
C SER A 81 -10.94 -8.25 4.44
N ASN A 82 -10.91 -7.36 5.42
CA ASN A 82 -11.79 -6.19 5.52
C ASN A 82 -11.28 -5.17 6.56
N GLY A 83 -11.93 -3.99 6.57
CA GLY A 83 -11.55 -2.92 7.48
C GLY A 83 -11.75 -3.22 8.97
N GLN A 84 -12.70 -4.08 9.34
CA GLN A 84 -12.91 -4.46 10.74
C GLN A 84 -11.76 -5.34 11.23
N GLU A 85 -11.37 -6.34 10.45
CA GLU A 85 -10.27 -7.23 10.83
C GLU A 85 -8.95 -6.47 11.03
N ILE A 86 -8.62 -5.52 10.15
CA ILE A 86 -7.36 -4.77 10.30
C ILE A 86 -7.41 -3.83 11.52
N VAL A 87 -8.55 -3.25 11.86
CA VAL A 87 -8.72 -2.44 13.08
C VAL A 87 -8.52 -3.30 14.32
N ASP A 88 -9.13 -4.49 14.36
CA ASP A 88 -9.02 -5.42 15.48
C ASP A 88 -7.59 -5.95 15.64
N ALA A 89 -6.94 -6.32 14.52
CA ALA A 89 -5.54 -6.72 14.51
C ALA A 89 -4.64 -5.59 15.01
N PHE A 90 -4.87 -4.36 14.55
CA PHE A 90 -4.03 -3.21 14.90
C PHE A 90 -4.17 -2.80 16.37
N ALA A 91 -5.29 -3.07 17.02
CA ALA A 91 -5.52 -2.70 18.42
C ALA A 91 -4.45 -3.24 19.38
N SER A 92 -3.89 -4.42 19.09
CA SER A 92 -2.88 -5.10 19.91
C SER A 92 -1.44 -4.99 19.40
N VAL A 93 -1.21 -4.28 18.27
CA VAL A 93 0.11 -4.13 17.64
C VAL A 93 1.10 -3.43 18.56
N LYS A 94 2.31 -3.98 18.61
CA LYS A 94 3.43 -3.44 19.42
C LYS A 94 4.38 -2.62 18.56
N PRO A 95 5.16 -1.70 19.16
CA PRO A 95 6.20 -0.97 18.44
C PRO A 95 7.17 -1.90 17.69
N GLY A 96 7.35 -1.65 16.38
CA GLY A 96 8.25 -2.44 15.51
C GLY A 96 7.68 -3.76 15.02
N GLU A 97 6.40 -4.05 15.28
CA GLU A 97 5.71 -5.22 14.74
C GLU A 97 5.35 -5.05 13.27
N TYR A 98 4.91 -3.86 12.88
CA TYR A 98 4.70 -3.45 11.50
C TYR A 98 5.32 -2.08 11.25
N ASP A 99 5.80 -1.88 10.03
CA ASP A 99 6.42 -0.63 9.58
C ASP A 99 5.41 0.27 8.85
N MET A 100 4.39 -0.31 8.23
CA MET A 100 3.44 0.39 7.36
C MET A 100 2.15 -0.40 7.17
N ILE A 101 1.07 0.31 6.90
CA ILE A 101 -0.23 -0.28 6.52
C ILE A 101 -0.49 -0.02 5.04
N LEU A 102 -0.88 -1.08 4.29
CA LEU A 102 -1.44 -0.99 2.95
C LEU A 102 -2.95 -1.23 3.05
N MET A 103 -3.75 -0.23 2.71
CA MET A 103 -5.19 -0.23 2.97
C MET A 103 -5.97 -0.11 1.67
N ASP A 104 -6.69 -1.16 1.28
CA ASP A 104 -7.70 -1.00 0.23
C ASP A 104 -8.78 -0.03 0.69
N VAL A 105 -9.12 0.92 -0.17
CA VAL A 105 -10.17 1.91 0.13
C VAL A 105 -11.55 1.28 0.07
N GLN A 106 -11.78 0.36 -0.87
CA GLN A 106 -13.10 -0.22 -1.12
C GLN A 106 -13.19 -1.67 -0.67
N MET A 107 -13.72 -1.90 0.52
CA MET A 107 -13.91 -3.22 1.09
C MET A 107 -15.32 -3.38 1.68
N PRO A 108 -15.87 -4.62 1.74
CA PRO A 108 -17.12 -4.91 2.44
C PRO A 108 -16.93 -4.82 3.96
N VAL A 109 -18.05 -4.82 4.71
CA VAL A 109 -18.14 -4.76 6.17
C VAL A 109 -17.70 -3.40 6.71
N MET A 110 -16.46 -3.00 6.47
CA MET A 110 -15.89 -1.70 6.81
C MET A 110 -14.90 -1.30 5.72
N ASP A 111 -15.10 -0.13 5.15
CA ASP A 111 -14.21 0.42 4.14
C ASP A 111 -12.88 0.91 4.73
N GLY A 112 -11.88 1.14 3.86
CA GLY A 112 -10.56 1.55 4.30
C GLY A 112 -10.52 2.96 4.91
N LEU A 113 -11.45 3.85 4.52
CA LEU A 113 -11.52 5.20 5.09
C LEU A 113 -11.96 5.16 6.54
N GLU A 114 -13.02 4.40 6.84
CA GLU A 114 -13.52 4.21 8.20
C GLU A 114 -12.50 3.44 9.06
N ALA A 115 -11.89 2.38 8.52
CA ALA A 115 -10.83 1.64 9.19
C ALA A 115 -9.66 2.56 9.57
N THR A 116 -9.24 3.43 8.66
CA THR A 116 -8.17 4.41 8.91
C THR A 116 -8.56 5.38 10.03
N ARG A 117 -9.77 5.95 10.03
CA ARG A 117 -10.24 6.83 11.11
C ARG A 117 -10.20 6.12 12.45
N ARG A 118 -10.63 4.88 12.52
CA ARG A 118 -10.61 4.07 13.76
C ARG A 118 -9.19 3.78 14.23
N ILE A 119 -8.28 3.43 13.34
CA ILE A 119 -6.87 3.24 13.66
C ILE A 119 -6.25 4.55 14.20
N ARG A 120 -6.50 5.70 13.52
CA ARG A 120 -5.97 7.01 13.91
C ARG A 120 -6.51 7.51 15.26
N SER A 121 -7.79 7.25 15.56
CA SER A 121 -8.47 7.66 16.79
C SER A 121 -8.46 6.61 17.91
N GLY A 122 -7.99 5.39 17.60
CA GLY A 122 -7.99 4.27 18.54
C GLY A 122 -7.07 4.45 19.75
N GLU A 123 -7.16 3.52 20.68
CA GLU A 123 -6.39 3.55 21.94
C GLU A 123 -4.89 3.26 21.71
N ASN A 124 -4.54 2.51 20.65
CA ASN A 124 -3.16 2.23 20.32
C ASN A 124 -2.46 3.50 19.80
N PRO A 125 -1.46 4.04 20.54
CA PRO A 125 -0.81 5.29 20.15
C PRO A 125 -0.05 5.20 18.82
N LEU A 126 0.34 4.00 18.39
CA LEU A 126 0.98 3.76 17.10
C LEU A 126 0.07 4.15 15.93
N GLY A 127 -1.25 4.07 16.11
CA GLY A 127 -2.21 4.46 15.11
C GLY A 127 -2.09 5.91 14.64
N ARG A 128 -1.49 6.79 15.44
CA ARG A 128 -1.27 8.20 15.08
C ARG A 128 -0.05 8.45 14.22
N VAL A 129 0.87 7.49 14.15
CA VAL A 129 2.20 7.68 13.54
C VAL A 129 2.54 6.64 12.48
N ILE A 130 1.90 5.47 12.47
CA ILE A 130 2.17 4.45 11.46
C ILE A 130 1.74 4.97 10.08
N PRO A 131 2.60 4.89 9.06
CA PRO A 131 2.20 5.26 7.70
C PRO A 131 1.07 4.35 7.20
N ILE A 132 0.02 4.95 6.62
CA ILE A 132 -1.10 4.25 5.99
C ILE A 132 -1.18 4.69 4.53
N LEU A 133 -0.95 3.75 3.62
CA LEU A 133 -1.03 3.96 2.19
C LEU A 133 -2.35 3.41 1.66
N ALA A 134 -3.13 4.27 0.99
CA ALA A 134 -4.34 3.86 0.31
C ALA A 134 -4.00 3.04 -0.94
N MET A 135 -4.64 1.90 -1.14
CA MET A 135 -4.66 1.18 -2.42
C MET A 135 -6.01 1.45 -3.10
N THR A 136 -6.01 2.06 -4.28
CA THR A 136 -7.23 2.48 -4.97
C THR A 136 -7.21 2.13 -6.45
N ALA A 137 -8.36 1.70 -6.98
CA ALA A 137 -8.54 1.50 -8.42
C ALA A 137 -8.65 2.84 -9.18
N ASN A 138 -8.97 3.93 -8.49
CA ASN A 138 -9.19 5.26 -9.04
C ASN A 138 -8.32 6.29 -8.33
N ALA A 139 -7.46 6.96 -9.09
CA ALA A 139 -6.64 8.07 -8.61
C ALA A 139 -7.28 9.44 -8.89
N PHE A 140 -8.62 9.55 -8.81
CA PHE A 140 -9.28 10.85 -8.97
C PHE A 140 -9.05 11.75 -7.75
N LEU A 141 -8.93 13.05 -8.00
CA LEU A 141 -8.63 14.05 -6.97
C LEU A 141 -9.60 14.02 -5.78
N GLU A 142 -10.89 13.72 -6.02
CA GLU A 142 -11.91 13.63 -4.96
C GLU A 142 -11.66 12.44 -4.01
N ASP A 143 -11.23 11.30 -4.53
CA ASP A 143 -10.96 10.11 -3.73
C ASP A 143 -9.66 10.27 -2.94
N MET A 144 -8.66 10.95 -3.52
CA MET A 144 -7.43 11.33 -2.83
C MET A 144 -7.71 12.28 -1.65
N GLN A 145 -8.62 13.24 -1.82
CA GLN A 145 -8.98 14.16 -0.75
C GLN A 145 -9.66 13.43 0.41
N LYS A 146 -10.64 12.57 0.14
CA LYS A 146 -11.32 11.76 1.17
C LYS A 146 -10.36 10.89 1.97
N SER A 147 -9.40 10.27 1.28
CA SER A 147 -8.39 9.43 1.93
C SER A 147 -7.48 10.25 2.86
N ARG A 148 -7.06 11.44 2.43
CA ARG A 148 -6.29 12.36 3.28
C ARG A 148 -7.09 12.84 4.49
N GLU A 149 -8.36 13.18 4.30
CA GLU A 149 -9.26 13.56 5.40
C GLU A 149 -9.50 12.43 6.40
N ALA A 150 -9.46 11.17 5.93
CA ALA A 150 -9.50 10.00 6.80
C ALA A 150 -8.20 9.77 7.57
N GLY A 151 -7.09 10.40 7.16
CA GLY A 151 -5.77 10.27 7.79
C GLY A 151 -4.82 9.31 7.10
N MET A 152 -5.06 8.97 5.83
CA MET A 152 -4.09 8.25 4.99
C MET A 152 -2.97 9.19 4.52
N ASP A 153 -1.75 8.67 4.42
CA ASP A 153 -0.56 9.47 4.15
C ASP A 153 -0.22 9.55 2.66
N GLU A 154 -0.51 8.50 1.90
CA GLU A 154 -0.18 8.43 0.47
C GLU A 154 -1.10 7.45 -0.26
N HIS A 155 -1.02 7.42 -1.60
CA HIS A 155 -1.87 6.60 -2.46
C HIS A 155 -1.03 5.74 -3.41
N LEU A 156 -1.50 4.51 -3.63
CA LEU A 156 -1.00 3.58 -4.62
C LEU A 156 -2.16 3.17 -5.53
N SER A 157 -1.94 3.20 -6.83
CA SER A 157 -2.93 2.67 -7.79
C SER A 157 -2.95 1.14 -7.77
N LYS A 158 -4.10 0.53 -7.95
CA LYS A 158 -4.25 -0.90 -8.22
C LYS A 158 -4.23 -1.15 -9.74
N PRO A 159 -3.52 -2.19 -10.23
CA PRO A 159 -2.69 -3.11 -9.45
C PRO A 159 -1.48 -2.42 -8.83
N VAL A 160 -1.04 -2.88 -7.64
CA VAL A 160 0.05 -2.25 -6.90
C VAL A 160 1.35 -2.35 -7.71
N ASP A 161 1.89 -1.19 -8.06
CA ASP A 161 3.22 -1.08 -8.67
C ASP A 161 4.29 -1.07 -7.57
N ILE A 162 5.11 -2.11 -7.58
CA ILE A 162 6.18 -2.28 -6.60
C ILE A 162 7.22 -1.15 -6.68
N ALA A 163 7.53 -0.63 -7.87
CA ALA A 163 8.48 0.48 -8.01
C ALA A 163 7.91 1.77 -7.37
N ALA A 164 6.62 2.03 -7.53
CA ALA A 164 5.94 3.14 -6.87
C ALA A 164 5.92 2.97 -5.33
N LEU A 165 5.70 1.75 -4.84
CA LEU A 165 5.77 1.44 -3.40
C LEU A 165 7.20 1.66 -2.87
N GLU A 166 8.22 1.17 -3.55
CA GLU A 166 9.63 1.37 -3.15
C GLU A 166 9.99 2.86 -3.06
N GLN A 167 9.57 3.66 -4.05
CA GLN A 167 9.79 5.11 -4.03
C GLN A 167 9.05 5.79 -2.86
N THR A 168 7.83 5.36 -2.59
CA THR A 168 7.04 5.87 -1.47
C THR A 168 7.69 5.53 -0.14
N VAL A 169 8.11 4.30 0.07
CA VAL A 169 8.83 3.86 1.28
C VAL A 169 10.12 4.64 1.47
N LYS A 170 10.91 4.87 0.41
CA LYS A 170 12.12 5.71 0.50
C LYS A 170 11.81 7.10 1.07
N ARG A 171 10.70 7.73 0.65
CA ARG A 171 10.28 9.05 1.18
C ARG A 171 9.96 9.01 2.67
N PHE A 172 9.25 7.98 3.14
CA PHE A 172 8.91 7.83 4.56
C PHE A 172 10.13 7.51 5.44
N ARG A 173 11.14 6.79 4.91
CA ARG A 173 12.38 6.50 5.64
C ARG A 173 13.30 7.72 5.78
N VAL A 174 13.32 8.61 4.81
CA VAL A 174 14.14 9.83 4.83
C VAL A 174 13.57 10.87 5.80
N THR A 175 12.25 10.85 6.04
CA THR A 175 11.59 11.73 7.03
C THR A 175 11.11 10.87 8.20
N PRO A 176 11.94 10.62 9.23
CA PRO A 176 11.47 9.87 10.39
C PRO A 176 10.29 10.61 11.02
N PRO A 177 9.25 9.91 11.49
CA PRO A 177 8.13 10.53 12.16
C PRO A 177 8.64 11.38 13.33
N PRO A 178 8.00 12.51 13.67
CA PRO A 178 8.45 13.38 14.74
C PRO A 178 8.60 12.56 16.01
N LYS A 179 9.83 12.52 16.56
CA LYS A 179 10.11 11.84 17.82
C LYS A 179 9.18 12.41 18.86
N MET A 180 8.24 11.61 19.37
CA MET A 180 7.45 11.99 20.54
C MET A 180 8.44 12.27 21.67
N ASN A 181 8.54 13.55 22.04
CA ASN A 181 9.33 13.99 23.20
C ASN A 181 8.80 13.29 24.45
N SER A 182 9.56 12.34 24.98
CA SER A 182 9.34 11.66 26.26
C SER A 182 9.62 12.59 27.47
N GLY A 183 9.31 13.86 27.35
CA GLY A 183 9.63 14.84 28.37
C GLY A 183 8.51 15.83 28.59
N GLN A 184 7.46 15.42 29.33
CA GLN A 184 6.72 16.32 30.25
C GLN A 184 5.58 15.59 30.99
N ALA A 185 5.90 14.48 31.66
CA ALA A 185 5.10 14.04 32.81
C ALA A 185 5.76 14.58 34.07
N ARG A 186 5.77 15.92 34.26
CA ARG A 186 6.03 16.50 35.57
C ARG A 186 4.74 16.38 36.39
N PHE A 187 4.64 15.31 37.18
CA PHE A 187 3.74 15.18 38.29
C PHE A 187 4.01 16.36 39.26
N ARG A 188 3.11 17.34 39.30
CA ARG A 188 3.03 18.26 40.42
C ARG A 188 2.50 17.49 41.64
N ARG A 189 3.39 17.05 42.53
CA ARG A 189 3.01 16.68 43.88
C ARG A 189 2.57 17.96 44.55
N GLY A 190 1.26 18.08 44.82
CA GLY A 190 0.71 19.08 45.72
C GLY A 190 1.17 18.78 47.14
N SER A 191 1.94 19.68 47.70
CA SER A 191 2.25 19.73 49.13
C SER A 191 0.97 20.03 49.89
N ALA A 192 0.47 19.06 50.65
CA ALA A 192 -0.47 19.30 51.72
C ALA A 192 0.32 19.91 52.89
N GLN A 193 0.05 21.17 53.19
CA GLN A 193 0.46 21.79 54.46
C GLN A 193 -0.69 21.67 55.46
N THR A 194 -0.38 21.00 56.54
CA THR A 194 -1.16 20.87 57.75
C THR A 194 -1.22 22.22 58.48
N MET A 195 -2.39 22.63 58.87
CA MET A 195 -2.66 23.32 60.13
C MET A 195 -4.06 22.95 60.63
#